data_b3a2600f8ac4e4d10233dae9c1bcdd9b
#
_entry.id   b3a2600f8ac4e4d10233dae9c1bcdd9b
#
_cell.length_a   1.000
_cell.length_b   1.000
_cell.length_c   1.000
_cell.angle_alpha   90.00
_cell.angle_beta   90.00
_cell.angle_gamma   90.00
#
_symmetry.space_group_name_H-M   'P 1'
#
loop_
_entity.id
_entity.type
_entity.pdbx_description
1 polymer ?
#
loop_
_entity_poly.entity_id
_entity_poly.type
_entity_poly.pdbx_seq_one_letter_code
_entity_poly.pdbx_strand_id
1 'polypeptide(L)'
;MRKQADAQNVPALLLPCELKRKKPARQKEEDFHHSVYVVLLRDAVTKHPSILRLNPERDPLKPCVYVGMTGIPVDHRFENHRNGYKSAWVVRKYGVRLMSELYEHLNPMPFEAAVQMETEWAEDLRAAGYTVTGGH
;
A
#
# COMPACT_ATOMS: atom_id res chain seq x y z
N MET A 1 -1.29 21.88 7.42
CA MET A 1 -1.88 21.46 7.85
C MET A 1 -2.72 20.61 7.47
N ARG A 2 -3.05 19.99 7.71
CA ARG A 2 -3.78 19.11 7.24
C ARG A 2 -5.03 19.40 7.53
N LYS A 3 -5.68 19.74 7.21
CA LYS A 3 -6.69 20.03 7.39
C LYS A 3 -7.45 19.36 7.81
N GLN A 4 -7.51 19.15 8.15
CA GLN A 4 -8.07 18.70 8.42
C GLN A 4 -8.76 18.37 8.59
N ALA A 5 -8.94 18.46 8.55
CA ALA A 5 -9.58 18.03 8.65
C ALA A 5 -10.14 17.55 8.31
N ASP A 6 -10.19 17.47 7.98
CA ASP A 6 -10.77 16.88 7.63
C ASP A 6 -10.64 15.79 7.55
N ALA A 7 -9.98 15.70 7.75
CA ALA A 7 -9.72 14.43 7.56
C ALA A 7 -10.55 13.51 8.23
N GLN A 8 -11.07 13.79 9.13
CA GLN A 8 -11.75 12.91 9.78
C GLN A 8 -12.94 12.59 9.30
N ASN A 9 -13.53 13.37 8.75
CA ASN A 9 -14.74 13.05 8.32
C ASN A 9 -14.60 12.45 7.10
N VAL A 10 -13.54 12.13 6.73
CA VAL A 10 -13.41 11.65 5.54
C VAL A 10 -13.91 10.39 5.40
N PRO A 11 -14.60 10.13 4.47
CA PRO A 11 -15.15 8.91 4.23
C PRO A 11 -14.11 7.94 3.96
N ALA A 12 -14.52 6.81 3.90
CA ALA A 12 -13.75 5.78 3.68
C ALA A 12 -12.73 5.94 2.70
N LEU A 13 -12.85 6.94 1.90
CA LEU A 13 -12.01 7.02 0.93
C LEU A 13 -11.08 8.03 1.13
N LEU A 14 -10.19 8.04 1.99
CA LEU A 14 -9.12 8.95 1.93
C LEU A 14 -8.45 8.82 0.64
N LEU A 15 -8.43 9.85 -0.11
CA LEU A 15 -7.73 9.83 -1.36
C LEU A 15 -6.27 9.99 -1.09
N PRO A 16 -5.42 9.55 -2.00
CA PRO A 16 -3.98 9.63 -1.79
C PRO A 16 -3.51 11.01 -1.41
N CYS A 17 -4.05 12.03 -2.02
CA CYS A 17 -3.59 13.37 -1.71
C CYS A 17 -3.90 13.74 -0.28
N GLU A 18 -4.92 13.15 0.30
CA GLU A 18 -5.26 13.47 1.66
C GLU A 18 -4.39 12.79 2.67
N LEU A 19 -3.65 11.80 2.24
CA LEU A 19 -2.68 11.15 3.10
C LEU A 19 -1.37 11.90 3.11
N LYS A 20 -1.24 12.91 2.28
CA LYS A 20 -0.16 13.84 2.32
C LYS A 20 1.22 13.33 2.08
N ARG A 21 1.34 12.19 1.49
CA ARG A 21 2.66 11.73 1.08
C ARG A 21 2.95 12.26 -0.30
N LYS A 22 4.15 12.72 -0.51
CA LYS A 22 4.56 13.27 -1.78
C LYS A 22 5.68 12.47 -2.35
N LYS A 23 5.80 12.52 -3.66
CA LYS A 23 6.91 11.91 -4.32
C LYS A 23 8.19 12.58 -3.83
N PRO A 24 9.25 11.83 -3.60
CA PRO A 24 10.52 12.43 -3.19
C PRO A 24 11.02 13.40 -4.23
N ALA A 25 11.70 14.43 -3.78
CA ALA A 25 12.18 15.44 -4.68
C ALA A 25 13.65 15.32 -4.90
N ARG A 26 14.14 16.03 -5.86
CA ARG A 26 15.53 16.24 -6.07
C ARG A 26 16.34 15.02 -6.34
N GLN A 27 15.83 14.04 -7.01
CA GLN A 27 16.58 12.90 -7.44
C GLN A 27 16.68 12.93 -8.95
N LYS A 28 17.74 12.34 -9.48
CA LYS A 28 17.87 12.27 -10.92
C LYS A 28 16.83 11.31 -11.45
N GLU A 29 16.29 11.67 -12.59
CA GLU A 29 15.26 10.86 -13.18
C GLU A 29 15.69 9.44 -13.45
N GLU A 30 16.97 9.27 -13.83
CA GLU A 30 17.47 7.94 -14.13
C GLU A 30 17.53 7.05 -12.91
N ASP A 31 17.39 7.59 -11.69
CA ASP A 31 17.36 6.77 -10.50
C ASP A 31 15.95 6.33 -10.13
N PHE A 32 14.95 6.75 -10.89
CA PHE A 32 13.55 6.48 -10.56
C PHE A 32 13.10 5.18 -11.19
N HIS A 33 13.49 4.07 -10.59
CA HIS A 33 13.17 2.76 -11.11
C HIS A 33 12.32 1.89 -10.19
N HIS A 34 11.90 2.42 -9.08
CA HIS A 34 11.16 1.62 -8.11
C HIS A 34 9.77 2.17 -7.88
N SER A 35 8.88 1.30 -7.47
CA SER A 35 7.48 1.68 -7.24
C SER A 35 6.97 1.02 -5.99
N VAL A 36 6.12 1.74 -5.27
CA VAL A 36 5.34 1.17 -4.18
C VAL A 36 3.99 0.79 -4.78
N TYR A 37 3.39 -0.28 -4.31
CA TYR A 37 2.10 -0.70 -4.82
C TYR A 37 1.23 -1.25 -3.70
N VAL A 38 -0.07 -1.30 -3.96
CA VAL A 38 -1.06 -1.75 -2.99
C VAL A 38 -1.97 -2.74 -3.70
N VAL A 39 -2.17 -3.91 -3.08
CA VAL A 39 -3.02 -4.95 -3.62
C VAL A 39 -4.25 -5.08 -2.76
N LEU A 40 -5.42 -5.10 -3.37
CA LEU A 40 -6.66 -5.39 -2.65
C LEU A 40 -6.70 -6.86 -2.30
N LEU A 41 -7.01 -7.18 -1.06
CA LEU A 41 -7.11 -8.55 -0.59
C LEU A 41 -8.56 -8.88 -0.25
N ARG A 42 -8.91 -10.16 -0.36
CA ARG A 42 -10.24 -10.60 0.05
C ARG A 42 -10.36 -10.51 1.57
N ASP A 43 -11.54 -10.21 2.06
CA ASP A 43 -11.79 -10.06 3.48
C ASP A 43 -11.46 -11.32 4.27
N ALA A 44 -11.47 -12.46 3.64
CA ALA A 44 -11.15 -13.71 4.32
C ALA A 44 -9.76 -13.70 4.96
N VAL A 45 -8.90 -12.77 4.55
CA VAL A 45 -7.57 -12.66 5.16
C VAL A 45 -7.70 -12.35 6.66
N THR A 46 -8.80 -11.77 7.09
CA THR A 46 -8.97 -11.41 8.50
C THR A 46 -9.18 -12.61 9.41
N LYS A 47 -9.32 -13.81 8.83
CA LYS A 47 -9.42 -14.98 9.70
C LYS A 47 -8.06 -15.30 10.33
N HIS A 48 -7.00 -14.68 9.90
CA HIS A 48 -5.68 -14.90 10.47
C HIS A 48 -5.44 -13.92 11.63
N PRO A 49 -5.34 -14.41 12.86
CA PRO A 49 -5.20 -13.52 14.01
C PRO A 49 -3.98 -12.61 13.93
N SER A 50 -2.91 -13.08 13.29
CA SER A 50 -1.72 -12.24 13.18
C SER A 50 -2.00 -10.98 12.39
N ILE A 51 -2.87 -11.05 11.41
CA ILE A 51 -3.21 -9.88 10.62
C ILE A 51 -4.05 -8.91 11.44
N LEU A 52 -4.99 -9.43 12.21
CA LEU A 52 -5.79 -8.57 13.06
C LEU A 52 -4.94 -7.88 14.13
N ARG A 53 -3.93 -8.58 14.66
CA ARG A 53 -3.06 -8.00 15.66
C ARG A 53 -2.25 -6.83 15.13
N LEU A 54 -1.95 -6.84 13.84
CA LEU A 54 -1.22 -5.74 13.23
C LEU A 54 -2.12 -4.52 13.02
N ASN A 55 -3.41 -4.70 13.11
CA ASN A 55 -4.37 -3.65 12.74
C ASN A 55 -5.43 -3.46 13.82
N PRO A 56 -5.04 -3.10 15.03
CA PRO A 56 -6.02 -3.01 16.13
C PRO A 56 -7.06 -1.91 15.93
N GLU A 57 -6.74 -0.92 15.11
CA GLU A 57 -7.67 0.19 14.88
C GLU A 57 -8.38 0.08 13.53
N ARG A 58 -8.38 -1.08 12.94
CA ARG A 58 -8.97 -1.24 11.63
C ARG A 58 -10.46 -0.92 11.62
N ASP A 59 -10.91 -0.44 10.48
CA ASP A 59 -12.33 -0.21 10.23
C ASP A 59 -12.81 -1.39 9.40
N PRO A 60 -13.69 -2.24 9.91
CA PRO A 60 -14.13 -3.41 9.15
C PRO A 60 -14.81 -3.09 7.82
N LEU A 61 -15.23 -1.86 7.63
CA LEU A 61 -15.86 -1.46 6.38
C LEU A 61 -14.86 -1.03 5.33
N LYS A 62 -13.58 -0.93 5.67
CA LYS A 62 -12.56 -0.57 4.72
C LYS A 62 -11.81 -1.78 4.23
N PRO A 63 -11.22 -1.71 3.05
CA PRO A 63 -10.60 -2.90 2.45
C PRO A 63 -9.39 -3.42 3.20
N CYS A 64 -9.09 -4.67 2.94
CA CYS A 64 -7.84 -5.28 3.37
C CYS A 64 -6.85 -5.13 2.23
N VAL A 65 -5.62 -4.76 2.53
CA VAL A 65 -4.62 -4.47 1.51
C VAL A 65 -3.24 -5.00 1.88
N TYR A 66 -2.44 -5.23 0.86
CA TYR A 66 -1.03 -5.56 1.01
C TYR A 66 -0.23 -4.43 0.38
N VAL A 67 0.79 -3.95 1.08
CA VAL A 67 1.67 -2.90 0.57
C VAL A 67 3.03 -3.50 0.28
N GLY A 68 3.55 -3.23 -0.90
CA GLY A 68 4.87 -3.72 -1.29
C GLY A 68 5.61 -2.72 -2.13
N MET A 69 6.85 -3.07 -2.49
CA MET A 69 7.62 -2.25 -3.43
C MET A 69 8.31 -3.17 -4.42
N THR A 70 8.68 -2.64 -5.56
CA THR A 70 9.28 -3.44 -6.61
C THR A 70 10.15 -2.58 -7.52
N GLY A 71 11.18 -3.20 -8.11
CA GLY A 71 12.00 -2.55 -9.11
C GLY A 71 11.63 -2.94 -10.53
N ILE A 72 10.58 -3.75 -10.70
CA ILE A 72 10.09 -4.12 -12.03
C ILE A 72 8.69 -3.52 -12.17
N PRO A 73 8.12 -3.51 -13.37
CA PRO A 73 6.78 -2.96 -13.52
C PRO A 73 5.80 -3.61 -12.55
N VAL A 74 4.95 -2.79 -11.97
CA VAL A 74 4.04 -3.25 -10.93
C VAL A 74 3.14 -4.38 -11.42
N ASP A 75 2.67 -4.30 -12.67
CA ASP A 75 1.83 -5.35 -13.23
C ASP A 75 2.56 -6.69 -13.26
N HIS A 76 3.85 -6.67 -13.63
CA HIS A 76 4.65 -7.88 -13.65
C HIS A 76 4.85 -8.43 -12.24
N ARG A 77 5.09 -7.55 -11.29
CA ARG A 77 5.27 -7.98 -9.92
C ARG A 77 4.00 -8.64 -9.38
N PHE A 78 2.84 -8.08 -9.71
CA PHE A 78 1.57 -8.65 -9.30
C PHE A 78 1.37 -10.02 -9.91
N GLU A 79 1.72 -10.18 -11.18
CA GLU A 79 1.62 -11.49 -11.81
C GLU A 79 2.56 -12.48 -11.16
N ASN A 80 3.76 -12.05 -10.78
CA ASN A 80 4.67 -12.93 -10.07
C ASN A 80 4.07 -13.42 -8.76
N HIS A 81 3.40 -12.53 -8.03
CA HIS A 81 2.71 -12.92 -6.79
C HIS A 81 1.65 -13.98 -7.10
N ARG A 82 0.87 -13.76 -8.12
CA ARG A 82 -0.22 -14.68 -8.45
C ARG A 82 0.31 -16.04 -8.87
N ASN A 83 1.46 -16.05 -9.55
CA ASN A 83 2.06 -17.30 -10.02
C ASN A 83 2.95 -17.95 -8.98
N GLY A 84 3.12 -17.35 -7.83
CA GLY A 84 3.91 -17.93 -6.76
C GLY A 84 5.40 -17.67 -6.85
N TYR A 85 5.85 -16.80 -7.77
CA TYR A 85 7.28 -16.55 -7.92
C TYR A 85 7.70 -15.47 -6.93
N LYS A 86 8.49 -15.84 -5.93
CA LYS A 86 8.93 -14.94 -4.87
C LYS A 86 7.75 -14.16 -4.31
N SER A 87 6.64 -14.85 -4.10
CA SER A 87 5.41 -14.15 -3.81
C SER A 87 5.17 -14.04 -2.31
N ALA A 88 4.46 -12.99 -1.92
CA ALA A 88 3.93 -12.91 -0.58
C ALA A 88 2.72 -13.85 -0.51
N TRP A 89 2.67 -14.67 0.51
CA TRP A 89 1.62 -15.67 0.59
C TRP A 89 0.21 -15.04 0.67
N VAL A 90 0.11 -13.86 1.30
CA VAL A 90 -1.20 -13.23 1.41
C VAL A 90 -1.71 -12.77 0.05
N VAL A 91 -0.81 -12.29 -0.82
CA VAL A 91 -1.23 -11.85 -2.14
C VAL A 91 -1.57 -13.05 -3.00
N ARG A 92 -0.77 -14.10 -2.91
CA ARG A 92 -1.05 -15.30 -3.70
C ARG A 92 -2.40 -15.88 -3.32
N LYS A 93 -2.71 -15.90 -2.03
CA LYS A 93 -3.93 -16.54 -1.57
C LYS A 93 -5.15 -15.63 -1.62
N TYR A 94 -4.98 -14.37 -1.29
CA TYR A 94 -6.12 -13.47 -1.14
C TYR A 94 -6.14 -12.28 -2.09
N GLY A 95 -5.13 -12.14 -2.95
CA GLY A 95 -5.04 -10.98 -3.84
C GLY A 95 -6.16 -10.92 -4.85
N VAL A 96 -6.71 -9.73 -5.05
CA VAL A 96 -7.80 -9.50 -5.98
C VAL A 96 -7.33 -8.66 -7.15
N ARG A 97 -6.80 -7.48 -6.88
CA ARG A 97 -6.35 -6.57 -7.92
C ARG A 97 -5.41 -5.53 -7.34
N LEU A 98 -4.69 -4.87 -8.22
CA LEU A 98 -3.92 -3.71 -7.82
C LEU A 98 -4.86 -2.54 -7.58
N MET A 99 -4.60 -1.78 -6.52
CA MET A 99 -5.40 -0.60 -6.22
C MET A 99 -4.61 0.63 -6.63
N SER A 100 -4.46 0.82 -7.94
CA SER A 100 -3.61 1.89 -8.47
C SER A 100 -4.04 3.26 -7.97
N GLU A 101 -5.30 3.44 -7.66
CA GLU A 101 -5.80 4.70 -7.15
C GLU A 101 -5.14 5.10 -5.83
N LEU A 102 -4.53 4.15 -5.12
CA LEU A 102 -3.92 4.43 -3.85
C LEU A 102 -2.41 4.66 -3.94
N TYR A 103 -1.79 4.45 -5.09
CA TYR A 103 -0.33 4.57 -5.12
C TYR A 103 0.25 5.18 -6.39
N GLU A 104 -0.53 5.30 -7.45
CA GLU A 104 0.02 5.78 -8.71
C GLU A 104 0.75 7.10 -8.56
N HIS A 105 0.23 7.97 -7.73
CA HIS A 105 0.80 9.31 -7.59
C HIS A 105 2.17 9.31 -6.92
N LEU A 106 2.56 8.21 -6.32
CA LEU A 106 3.85 8.14 -5.62
C LEU A 106 4.99 7.74 -6.54
N ASN A 107 4.68 7.06 -7.62
CA ASN A 107 5.69 6.37 -8.43
C ASN A 107 6.07 7.14 -9.68
N PRO A 108 7.22 6.89 -10.22
CA PRO A 108 8.30 6.04 -9.69
C PRO A 108 9.19 6.82 -8.73
N MET A 109 10.12 6.12 -8.09
CA MET A 109 11.01 6.75 -7.14
C MET A 109 12.32 5.98 -7.04
N PRO A 110 13.36 6.56 -6.42
CA PRO A 110 14.60 5.83 -6.19
C PRO A 110 14.42 4.71 -5.18
N PHE A 111 15.34 3.76 -5.18
CA PHE A 111 15.23 2.58 -4.33
C PHE A 111 15.08 2.95 -2.84
N GLU A 112 15.96 3.83 -2.34
CA GLU A 112 15.90 4.17 -0.91
C GLU A 112 14.59 4.84 -0.55
N ALA A 113 14.08 5.66 -1.45
CA ALA A 113 12.80 6.32 -1.20
C ALA A 113 11.68 5.29 -1.19
N ALA A 114 11.76 4.28 -2.05
CA ALA A 114 10.73 3.26 -2.10
C ALA A 114 10.75 2.40 -0.83
N VAL A 115 11.93 2.09 -0.32
CA VAL A 115 12.03 1.32 0.92
C VAL A 115 11.35 2.07 2.05
N GLN A 116 11.63 3.35 2.16
CA GLN A 116 11.03 4.15 3.22
C GLN A 116 9.53 4.33 3.00
N MET A 117 9.15 4.61 1.75
CA MET A 117 7.74 4.87 1.43
C MET A 117 6.88 3.63 1.67
N GLU A 118 7.41 2.46 1.41
CA GLU A 118 6.65 1.22 1.63
C GLU A 118 6.18 1.14 3.08
N THR A 119 7.08 1.40 4.02
CA THR A 119 6.75 1.36 5.43
C THR A 119 5.80 2.50 5.81
N GLU A 120 6.12 3.70 5.35
CA GLU A 120 5.32 4.87 5.73
C GLU A 120 3.92 4.81 5.14
N TRP A 121 3.81 4.33 3.90
CA TRP A 121 2.52 4.25 3.26
C TRP A 121 1.65 3.20 3.93
N ALA A 122 2.26 2.08 4.33
CA ALA A 122 1.53 1.06 5.07
C ALA A 122 1.00 1.64 6.38
N GLU A 123 1.80 2.45 7.06
CA GLU A 123 1.36 3.06 8.31
C GLU A 123 0.26 4.09 8.08
N ASP A 124 0.38 4.86 6.99
CA ASP A 124 -0.66 5.84 6.67
C ASP A 124 -1.99 5.15 6.37
N LEU A 125 -1.95 4.07 5.62
CA LEU A 125 -3.18 3.34 5.31
C LEU A 125 -3.77 2.70 6.56
N ARG A 126 -2.90 2.19 7.42
CA ARG A 126 -3.36 1.60 8.68
C ARG A 126 -4.03 2.67 9.54
N ALA A 127 -3.43 3.86 9.62
CA ALA A 127 -4.00 4.97 10.37
C ALA A 127 -5.33 5.42 9.77
N ALA A 128 -5.52 5.22 8.48
CA ALA A 128 -6.77 5.57 7.82
C ALA A 128 -7.84 4.50 7.99
N GLY A 129 -7.52 3.40 8.68
CA GLY A 129 -8.52 2.38 8.98
C GLY A 129 -8.46 1.13 8.12
N TYR A 130 -7.57 1.08 7.13
CA TYR A 130 -7.43 -0.12 6.32
C TYR A 130 -6.84 -1.26 7.15
N THR A 131 -7.11 -2.49 6.73
CA THR A 131 -6.44 -3.65 7.32
C THR A 131 -5.23 -3.90 6.43
N VAL A 132 -4.03 -3.64 6.97
CA VAL A 132 -2.82 -3.60 6.17
C VAL A 132 -1.88 -4.72 6.54
N THR A 133 -1.29 -5.35 5.53
CA THR A 133 -0.22 -6.31 5.71
C THR A 133 0.89 -5.95 4.72
N GLY A 134 2.07 -6.48 4.93
CA GLY A 134 3.22 -6.07 4.14
C GLY A 134 3.81 -4.79 4.70
N GLY A 135 4.51 -4.06 3.86
CA GLY A 135 4.98 -2.74 4.28
C GLY A 135 6.28 -2.77 5.06
N HIS A 136 7.18 -3.71 4.77
CA HIS A 136 8.44 -3.76 5.52
C HIS A 136 9.67 -3.98 4.63
#